data_5a6426f2df8be47ce83f7811f99a556f
#
_entry.id   5a6426f2df8be47ce83f7811f99a556f
#
_cell.length_a   1.000
_cell.length_b   1.000
_cell.length_c   1.000
_cell.angle_alpha   90.00
_cell.angle_beta   90.00
_cell.angle_gamma   90.00
#
_symmetry.space_group_name_H-M   'P 1'
#
loop_
_entity.id
_entity.type
_entity.pdbx_description
1 polymer ?
#
loop_
_entity_poly.entity_id
_entity_poly.type
_entity_poly.pdbx_seq_one_letter_code
_entity_poly.pdbx_strand_id
1 'polypeptide(L)'
;MDSKEMAPGDIERRSFEIITEELGGRTFPPLEEPVVKRVIHTTADFSYADSLVFTHDAARCALDALRAGATVLTDTNMALAGISKPALEKLGCKAVCYMADPDVAAAARAAGTTRAVASMDKACGIEGPLIVAVGNAPTALLRLAELMDAGKIAPALVVGVPVGFVNVVEAKEELLARCVPAIVARGRKGGSTVAAAIMNALLYQITRPGGPK
;
A
#
# COMPACT_ATOMS: atom_id res chain seq x y z
N MET A 1 -29.39 -13.27 14.79
CA MET A 1 -29.57 -13.34 13.35
C MET A 1 -28.58 -14.33 12.82
N ASP A 2 -29.04 -15.38 12.16
CA ASP A 2 -28.16 -16.45 11.69
C ASP A 2 -27.32 -15.94 10.52
N SER A 3 -25.99 -16.15 10.55
CA SER A 3 -25.04 -15.63 9.53
C SER A 3 -25.33 -16.13 8.10
N LYS A 4 -26.24 -17.06 7.92
CA LYS A 4 -26.64 -17.63 6.62
C LYS A 4 -27.60 -16.74 5.80
N GLU A 5 -28.15 -15.67 6.38
CA GLU A 5 -29.13 -14.78 5.72
C GLU A 5 -28.60 -13.36 5.46
N MET A 6 -27.34 -13.06 5.76
CA MET A 6 -26.79 -11.71 5.60
C MET A 6 -26.33 -11.46 4.16
N ALA A 7 -26.71 -10.31 3.58
CA ALA A 7 -26.14 -9.86 2.31
C ALA A 7 -24.64 -9.56 2.44
N PRO A 8 -23.83 -9.72 1.37
CA PRO A 8 -22.37 -9.51 1.44
C PRO A 8 -21.96 -8.16 2.04
N GLY A 9 -22.69 -7.09 1.74
CA GLY A 9 -22.42 -5.75 2.30
C GLY A 9 -22.72 -5.64 3.80
N ASP A 10 -23.65 -6.43 4.31
CA ASP A 10 -23.98 -6.48 5.74
C ASP A 10 -22.92 -7.25 6.53
N ILE A 11 -22.33 -8.28 5.94
CA ILE A 11 -21.22 -9.03 6.52
C ILE A 11 -19.99 -8.13 6.66
N GLU A 12 -19.66 -7.37 5.62
CA GLU A 12 -18.55 -6.42 5.67
C GLU A 12 -18.80 -5.37 6.77
N ARG A 13 -19.96 -4.75 6.79
CA ARG A 13 -20.33 -3.77 7.82
C ARG A 13 -20.23 -4.36 9.24
N ARG A 14 -20.77 -5.55 9.47
CA ARG A 14 -20.69 -6.21 10.78
C ARG A 14 -19.26 -6.52 11.21
N SER A 15 -18.41 -6.89 10.27
CA SER A 15 -16.97 -7.09 10.54
C SER A 15 -16.31 -5.80 11.02
N PHE A 16 -16.60 -4.65 10.40
CA PHE A 16 -16.06 -3.35 10.83
C PHE A 16 -16.61 -2.89 12.18
N GLU A 17 -17.87 -3.21 12.50
CA GLU A 17 -18.44 -2.97 13.83
C GLU A 17 -17.68 -3.75 14.90
N ILE A 18 -17.46 -5.06 14.70
CA ILE A 18 -16.70 -5.92 15.60
C ILE A 18 -15.27 -5.38 15.79
N ILE A 19 -14.59 -5.03 14.70
CA ILE A 19 -13.24 -4.45 14.76
C ILE A 19 -13.25 -3.17 15.59
N THR A 20 -14.27 -2.33 15.44
CA THR A 20 -14.40 -1.07 16.20
C THR A 20 -14.62 -1.34 17.69
N GLU A 21 -15.49 -2.30 18.02
CA GLU A 21 -15.76 -2.75 19.40
C GLU A 21 -14.46 -3.27 20.05
N GLU A 22 -13.71 -4.15 19.36
CA GLU A 22 -12.47 -4.77 19.87
C GLU A 22 -11.30 -3.79 19.95
N LEU A 23 -11.27 -2.72 19.16
CA LEU A 23 -10.29 -1.62 19.30
C LEU A 23 -10.47 -0.83 20.60
N GLY A 24 -11.61 -1.00 21.32
CA GLY A 24 -11.76 -0.59 22.70
C GLY A 24 -11.64 0.92 22.95
N GLY A 25 -12.14 1.76 22.03
CA GLY A 25 -12.09 3.23 22.17
C GLY A 25 -10.77 3.87 21.71
N ARG A 26 -9.87 3.13 21.10
CA ARG A 26 -8.71 3.71 20.41
C ARG A 26 -9.17 4.64 19.29
N THR A 27 -8.58 5.81 19.22
CA THR A 27 -8.87 6.83 18.20
C THR A 27 -7.70 6.95 17.23
N PHE A 28 -8.03 7.15 15.97
CA PHE A 28 -7.06 7.40 14.89
C PHE A 28 -7.45 8.69 14.17
N PRO A 29 -6.50 9.37 13.49
CA PRO A 29 -6.85 10.46 12.60
C PRO A 29 -7.90 10.01 11.57
N PRO A 30 -8.88 10.86 11.22
CA PRO A 30 -10.05 10.45 10.41
C PRO A 30 -9.73 9.82 9.05
N LEU A 31 -8.59 10.20 8.43
CA LEU A 31 -8.17 9.63 7.13
C LEU A 31 -7.36 8.32 7.28
N GLU A 32 -6.80 8.06 8.46
CA GLU A 32 -5.98 6.88 8.75
C GLU A 32 -6.82 5.72 9.28
N GLU A 33 -7.85 6.03 10.07
CA GLU A 33 -8.73 5.03 10.69
C GLU A 33 -9.28 4.00 9.70
N PRO A 34 -9.81 4.38 8.51
CA PRO A 34 -10.28 3.40 7.53
C PRO A 34 -9.17 2.49 7.01
N VAL A 35 -7.93 2.99 6.94
CA VAL A 35 -6.77 2.18 6.52
C VAL A 35 -6.41 1.16 7.58
N VAL A 36 -6.29 1.59 8.85
CA VAL A 36 -6.01 0.69 9.98
C VAL A 36 -7.04 -0.42 10.08
N LYS A 37 -8.33 -0.06 10.10
CA LYS A 37 -9.43 -1.03 10.18
C LYS A 37 -9.46 -1.99 8.99
N ARG A 38 -9.19 -1.53 7.77
CA ARG A 38 -9.14 -2.37 6.57
C ARG A 38 -7.98 -3.37 6.63
N VAL A 39 -6.83 -2.98 7.14
CA VAL A 39 -5.71 -3.90 7.34
C VAL A 39 -6.05 -4.95 8.39
N ILE A 40 -6.64 -4.56 9.52
CA ILE A 40 -7.12 -5.50 10.55
C ILE A 40 -8.16 -6.46 9.94
N HIS A 41 -9.15 -5.94 9.20
CA HIS A 41 -10.15 -6.78 8.53
C HIS A 41 -9.53 -7.82 7.59
N THR A 42 -8.46 -7.45 6.88
CA THR A 42 -7.79 -8.34 5.92
C THR A 42 -6.94 -9.40 6.60
N THR A 43 -6.38 -9.11 7.77
CA THR A 43 -5.38 -9.95 8.44
C THR A 43 -5.90 -10.64 9.70
N ALA A 44 -7.02 -10.19 10.25
CA ALA A 44 -7.53 -10.52 11.58
C ALA A 44 -6.49 -10.27 12.70
N ASP A 45 -5.58 -9.30 12.50
CA ASP A 45 -4.45 -9.02 13.40
C ASP A 45 -4.50 -7.57 13.90
N PHE A 46 -4.91 -7.41 15.16
CA PHE A 46 -5.05 -6.10 15.81
C PHE A 46 -3.73 -5.39 16.09
N SER A 47 -2.59 -6.10 16.04
CA SER A 47 -1.27 -5.47 16.23
C SER A 47 -0.94 -4.43 15.15
N TYR A 48 -1.65 -4.43 14.03
CA TYR A 48 -1.52 -3.38 13.03
C TYR A 48 -2.00 -2.01 13.52
N ALA A 49 -2.87 -1.96 14.52
CA ALA A 49 -3.26 -0.72 15.18
C ALA A 49 -2.09 0.02 15.86
N ASP A 50 -1.04 -0.72 16.23
CA ASP A 50 0.17 -0.18 16.87
C ASP A 50 1.34 -0.06 15.88
N SER A 51 1.38 -0.91 14.86
CA SER A 51 2.53 -1.03 13.97
C SER A 51 2.41 -0.24 12.67
N LEU A 52 1.20 0.20 12.27
CA LEU A 52 1.04 1.09 11.13
C LEU A 52 1.44 2.51 11.48
N VAL A 53 2.40 3.03 10.73
CA VAL A 53 2.94 4.39 10.87
C VAL A 53 2.61 5.18 9.60
N PHE A 54 2.10 6.38 9.79
CA PHE A 54 1.80 7.34 8.72
C PHE A 54 2.72 8.55 8.87
N THR A 55 3.42 8.93 7.81
CA THR A 55 4.33 10.09 7.82
C THR A 55 3.89 11.15 6.83
N HIS A 56 4.20 12.43 7.11
CA HIS A 56 4.03 13.54 6.16
C HIS A 56 2.63 13.60 5.52
N ASP A 57 1.57 13.52 6.33
CA ASP A 57 0.18 13.53 5.87
C ASP A 57 -0.14 12.45 4.81
N ALA A 58 0.49 11.28 4.93
CA ALA A 58 0.46 10.21 3.93
C ALA A 58 -0.95 9.89 3.40
N ALA A 59 -1.95 9.80 4.28
CA ALA A 59 -3.32 9.51 3.87
C ALA A 59 -3.91 10.62 2.98
N ARG A 60 -3.68 11.90 3.31
CA ARG A 60 -4.12 13.03 2.51
C ARG A 60 -3.41 13.07 1.17
N CYS A 61 -2.07 12.97 1.16
CA CYS A 61 -1.27 12.93 -0.06
C CYS A 61 -1.72 11.81 -1.01
N ALA A 62 -2.03 10.63 -0.44
CA ALA A 62 -2.59 9.53 -1.20
C ALA A 62 -3.94 9.86 -1.88
N LEU A 63 -4.88 10.43 -1.11
CA LEU A 63 -6.20 10.79 -1.63
C LEU A 63 -6.10 11.85 -2.75
N ASP A 64 -5.22 12.82 -2.59
CA ASP A 64 -5.01 13.87 -3.58
C ASP A 64 -4.36 13.31 -4.86
N ALA A 65 -3.36 12.44 -4.74
CA ALA A 65 -2.74 11.75 -5.86
C ALA A 65 -3.77 10.85 -6.61
N LEU A 66 -4.60 10.11 -5.88
CA LEU A 66 -5.65 9.27 -6.47
C LEU A 66 -6.71 10.10 -7.21
N ARG A 67 -7.12 11.26 -6.68
CA ARG A 67 -8.02 12.19 -7.38
C ARG A 67 -7.40 12.77 -8.65
N ALA A 68 -6.09 12.90 -8.69
CA ALA A 68 -5.33 13.36 -9.85
C ALA A 68 -5.00 12.26 -10.86
N GLY A 69 -5.56 11.05 -10.71
CA GLY A 69 -5.36 9.95 -11.65
C GLY A 69 -4.00 9.25 -11.52
N ALA A 70 -3.52 9.05 -10.30
CA ALA A 70 -2.21 8.46 -10.04
C ALA A 70 -2.01 7.07 -10.67
N THR A 71 -0.74 6.79 -11.02
CA THR A 71 -0.28 5.43 -11.30
C THR A 71 0.14 4.77 -9.99
N VAL A 72 -0.41 3.59 -9.71
CA VAL A 72 -0.03 2.74 -8.56
C VAL A 72 0.92 1.65 -9.06
N LEU A 73 2.19 1.74 -8.67
CA LEU A 73 3.18 0.69 -8.94
C LEU A 73 3.21 -0.30 -7.78
N THR A 74 3.12 -1.59 -8.08
CA THR A 74 3.25 -2.66 -7.09
C THR A 74 4.51 -3.49 -7.35
N ASP A 75 5.10 -4.04 -6.29
CA ASP A 75 6.25 -4.94 -6.37
C ASP A 75 5.87 -6.41 -6.63
N THR A 76 4.58 -6.73 -6.66
CA THR A 76 4.08 -8.08 -6.95
C THR A 76 2.79 -8.05 -7.74
N ASN A 77 2.60 -9.05 -8.61
CA ASN A 77 1.32 -9.26 -9.29
C ASN A 77 0.19 -9.62 -8.31
N MET A 78 0.50 -10.19 -7.14
CA MET A 78 -0.49 -10.48 -6.11
C MET A 78 -1.07 -9.18 -5.53
N ALA A 79 -0.23 -8.19 -5.21
CA ALA A 79 -0.71 -6.88 -4.77
C ALA A 79 -1.53 -6.19 -5.87
N LEU A 80 -1.04 -6.21 -7.13
CA LEU A 80 -1.74 -5.67 -8.28
C LEU A 80 -3.14 -6.29 -8.45
N ALA A 81 -3.23 -7.62 -8.35
CA ALA A 81 -4.50 -8.34 -8.49
C ALA A 81 -5.48 -8.03 -7.35
N GLY A 82 -4.98 -7.73 -6.15
CA GLY A 82 -5.78 -7.40 -4.97
C GLY A 82 -6.35 -5.98 -4.96
N ILE A 83 -5.83 -5.06 -5.78
CA ILE A 83 -6.32 -3.68 -5.87
C ILE A 83 -7.62 -3.63 -6.70
N SER A 84 -8.62 -2.90 -6.20
CA SER A 84 -9.93 -2.78 -6.83
C SER A 84 -9.87 -2.07 -8.17
N LYS A 85 -9.99 -2.83 -9.26
CA LYS A 85 -10.02 -2.31 -10.63
C LYS A 85 -11.16 -1.32 -10.86
N PRO A 86 -12.43 -1.60 -10.43
CA PRO A 86 -13.52 -0.64 -10.61
C PRO A 86 -13.27 0.70 -9.89
N ALA A 87 -12.60 0.67 -8.73
CA ALA A 87 -12.28 1.90 -8.00
C ALA A 87 -11.17 2.71 -8.71
N LEU A 88 -10.16 2.03 -9.27
CA LEU A 88 -9.13 2.67 -10.10
C LEU A 88 -9.75 3.33 -11.34
N GLU A 89 -10.57 2.59 -12.08
CA GLU A 89 -11.23 3.08 -13.30
C GLU A 89 -12.09 4.31 -13.01
N LYS A 90 -12.86 4.30 -11.91
CA LYS A 90 -13.70 5.43 -11.49
C LYS A 90 -12.90 6.73 -11.28
N LEU A 91 -11.62 6.62 -10.91
CA LEU A 91 -10.73 7.75 -10.64
C LEU A 91 -9.75 8.05 -11.79
N GLY A 92 -9.83 7.32 -12.90
CA GLY A 92 -8.85 7.43 -13.98
C GLY A 92 -7.43 6.99 -13.59
N CYS A 93 -7.30 6.23 -12.50
CA CYS A 93 -6.03 5.71 -12.02
C CYS A 93 -5.62 4.45 -12.77
N LYS A 94 -4.32 4.16 -12.76
CA LYS A 94 -3.75 2.93 -13.31
C LYS A 94 -3.03 2.17 -12.20
N ALA A 95 -3.00 0.83 -12.30
CA ALA A 95 -2.12 0.02 -11.45
C ALA A 95 -1.25 -0.86 -12.34
N VAL A 96 0.05 -0.92 -12.03
CA VAL A 96 1.07 -1.63 -12.82
C VAL A 96 2.00 -2.44 -11.91
N CYS A 97 2.57 -3.51 -12.47
CA CYS A 97 3.61 -4.30 -11.84
C CYS A 97 4.60 -4.76 -12.92
N TYR A 98 5.85 -4.34 -12.83
CA TYR A 98 6.86 -4.62 -13.85
C TYR A 98 7.65 -5.92 -13.62
N MET A 99 7.33 -6.68 -12.56
CA MET A 99 8.07 -7.89 -12.17
C MET A 99 8.10 -9.00 -13.23
N ALA A 100 7.09 -9.05 -14.10
CA ALA A 100 7.00 -10.04 -15.18
C ALA A 100 7.52 -9.51 -16.53
N ASP A 101 7.87 -8.24 -16.61
CA ASP A 101 8.29 -7.60 -17.87
C ASP A 101 9.64 -8.17 -18.37
N PRO A 102 9.75 -8.54 -19.65
CA PRO A 102 10.98 -9.12 -20.20
C PRO A 102 12.19 -8.19 -20.12
N ASP A 103 11.99 -6.88 -20.32
CA ASP A 103 13.03 -5.85 -20.23
C ASP A 103 13.55 -5.71 -18.79
N VAL A 104 12.68 -5.76 -17.79
CA VAL A 104 13.04 -5.76 -16.36
C VAL A 104 13.85 -7.02 -16.02
N ALA A 105 13.43 -8.18 -16.53
CA ALA A 105 14.16 -9.42 -16.32
C ALA A 105 15.56 -9.39 -16.98
N ALA A 106 15.69 -8.77 -18.16
CA ALA A 106 16.95 -8.60 -18.87
C ALA A 106 17.88 -7.61 -18.13
N ALA A 107 17.34 -6.44 -17.72
CA ALA A 107 18.07 -5.42 -16.97
C ALA A 107 18.58 -5.96 -15.64
N ALA A 108 17.76 -6.69 -14.88
CA ALA A 108 18.15 -7.30 -13.63
C ALA A 108 19.33 -8.30 -13.80
N ARG A 109 19.28 -9.13 -14.84
CA ARG A 109 20.40 -10.05 -15.16
C ARG A 109 21.67 -9.32 -15.55
N ALA A 110 21.57 -8.30 -16.40
CA ALA A 110 22.71 -7.54 -16.87
C ALA A 110 23.42 -6.78 -15.73
N ALA A 111 22.63 -6.26 -14.77
CA ALA A 111 23.13 -5.53 -13.62
C ALA A 111 23.47 -6.42 -12.41
N GLY A 112 23.29 -7.75 -12.48
CA GLY A 112 23.52 -8.66 -11.37
C GLY A 112 22.64 -8.37 -10.14
N THR A 113 21.40 -7.87 -10.35
CA THR A 113 20.49 -7.44 -9.29
C THR A 113 19.16 -8.16 -9.36
N THR A 114 18.22 -7.81 -8.47
CA THR A 114 16.88 -8.39 -8.44
C THR A 114 15.92 -7.69 -9.43
N ARG A 115 14.88 -8.41 -9.87
CA ARG A 115 13.81 -7.78 -10.67
C ARG A 115 13.11 -6.65 -9.90
N ALA A 116 13.05 -6.76 -8.58
CA ALA A 116 12.44 -5.74 -7.74
C ALA A 116 13.21 -4.41 -7.83
N VAL A 117 14.55 -4.46 -7.81
CA VAL A 117 15.42 -3.31 -8.04
C VAL A 117 15.21 -2.73 -9.44
N ALA A 118 15.31 -3.57 -10.49
CA ALA A 118 15.11 -3.12 -11.87
C ALA A 118 13.70 -2.57 -12.13
N SER A 119 12.68 -3.06 -11.41
CA SER A 119 11.31 -2.51 -11.48
C SER A 119 11.26 -1.08 -10.95
N MET A 120 11.99 -0.77 -9.88
CA MET A 120 12.07 0.60 -9.34
C MET A 120 12.84 1.52 -10.29
N ASP A 121 13.90 1.03 -10.94
CA ASP A 121 14.61 1.80 -11.98
C ASP A 121 13.68 2.14 -13.15
N LYS A 122 12.90 1.18 -13.63
CA LYS A 122 11.90 1.40 -14.68
C LYS A 122 10.82 2.40 -14.27
N ALA A 123 10.47 2.45 -12.99
CA ALA A 123 9.46 3.36 -12.46
C ALA A 123 9.84 4.84 -12.60
N CYS A 124 11.13 5.18 -12.74
CA CYS A 124 11.58 6.54 -13.00
C CYS A 124 11.01 7.14 -14.30
N GLY A 125 10.52 6.32 -15.22
CA GLY A 125 9.86 6.73 -16.45
C GLY A 125 8.34 6.94 -16.33
N ILE A 126 7.75 6.78 -15.14
CA ILE A 126 6.32 7.01 -14.93
C ILE A 126 6.07 8.52 -14.83
N GLU A 127 5.22 9.03 -15.71
CA GLU A 127 4.80 10.41 -15.68
C GLU A 127 3.55 10.62 -14.80
N GLY A 128 3.44 11.81 -14.19
CA GLY A 128 2.34 12.19 -13.31
C GLY A 128 2.44 11.66 -11.88
N PRO A 129 1.36 11.75 -11.09
CA PRO A 129 1.37 11.32 -9.71
C PRO A 129 1.63 9.82 -9.58
N LEU A 130 2.58 9.45 -8.72
CA LEU A 130 3.00 8.07 -8.52
C LEU A 130 2.77 7.64 -7.07
N ILE A 131 2.14 6.49 -6.88
CA ILE A 131 2.07 5.78 -5.61
C ILE A 131 2.84 4.47 -5.76
N VAL A 132 3.78 4.19 -4.86
CA VAL A 132 4.54 2.93 -4.87
C VAL A 132 4.09 2.06 -3.70
N ALA A 133 3.59 0.85 -3.99
CA ALA A 133 3.10 -0.09 -2.98
C ALA A 133 3.97 -1.36 -2.97
N VAL A 134 4.83 -1.47 -1.95
CA VAL A 134 5.76 -2.59 -1.76
C VAL A 134 5.26 -3.49 -0.65
N GLY A 135 4.87 -4.71 -1.03
CA GLY A 135 4.34 -5.73 -0.11
C GLY A 135 5.25 -6.94 0.10
N ASN A 136 6.31 -7.09 -0.68
CA ASN A 136 7.14 -8.28 -0.63
C ASN A 136 8.65 -8.00 -0.59
N ALA A 137 9.16 -7.13 -1.46
CA ALA A 137 10.60 -7.00 -1.69
C ALA A 137 11.23 -5.84 -0.91
N PRO A 138 11.99 -6.09 0.20
CA PRO A 138 12.73 -5.04 0.89
C PRO A 138 13.72 -4.32 -0.04
N THR A 139 14.31 -5.05 -0.99
CA THR A 139 15.22 -4.48 -1.99
C THR A 139 14.56 -3.45 -2.89
N ALA A 140 13.24 -3.54 -3.12
CA ALA A 140 12.50 -2.50 -3.82
C ALA A 140 12.43 -1.20 -3.01
N LEU A 141 12.20 -1.27 -1.69
CA LEU A 141 12.21 -0.10 -0.81
C LEU A 141 13.58 0.55 -0.75
N LEU A 142 14.65 -0.24 -0.59
CA LEU A 142 16.02 0.27 -0.55
C LEU A 142 16.37 0.98 -1.87
N ARG A 143 16.04 0.34 -3.01
CA ARG A 143 16.28 0.98 -4.32
C ARG A 143 15.46 2.24 -4.52
N LEU A 144 14.20 2.22 -4.12
CA LEU A 144 13.34 3.40 -4.19
C LEU A 144 13.92 4.55 -3.36
N ALA A 145 14.44 4.25 -2.18
CA ALA A 145 15.11 5.21 -1.31
C ALA A 145 16.32 5.87 -1.99
N GLU A 146 17.21 5.07 -2.60
CA GLU A 146 18.36 5.56 -3.38
C GLU A 146 17.92 6.47 -4.55
N LEU A 147 16.84 6.08 -5.25
CA LEU A 147 16.35 6.85 -6.39
C LEU A 147 15.72 8.18 -5.96
N MET A 148 15.04 8.20 -4.80
CA MET A 148 14.53 9.44 -4.19
C MET A 148 15.67 10.36 -3.76
N ASP A 149 16.68 9.82 -3.08
CA ASP A 149 17.87 10.59 -2.64
C ASP A 149 18.65 11.17 -3.84
N ALA A 150 18.65 10.47 -4.98
CA ALA A 150 19.23 10.93 -6.24
C ALA A 150 18.32 11.90 -7.04
N GLY A 151 17.13 12.22 -6.55
CA GLY A 151 16.16 13.08 -7.24
C GLY A 151 15.60 12.50 -8.54
N LYS A 152 15.68 11.17 -8.74
CA LYS A 152 15.24 10.50 -9.97
C LYS A 152 13.76 10.09 -9.93
N ILE A 153 13.16 10.03 -8.75
CA ILE A 153 11.76 9.67 -8.54
C ILE A 153 11.21 10.42 -7.32
N ALA A 154 9.97 10.86 -7.40
CA ALA A 154 9.29 11.59 -6.32
C ALA A 154 7.87 11.04 -6.14
N PRO A 155 7.68 9.92 -5.42
CA PRO A 155 6.36 9.36 -5.16
C PRO A 155 5.51 10.29 -4.31
N ALA A 156 4.23 10.43 -4.65
CA ALA A 156 3.24 11.12 -3.82
C ALA A 156 2.91 10.32 -2.55
N LEU A 157 3.09 8.99 -2.59
CA LEU A 157 2.96 8.09 -1.45
C LEU A 157 3.84 6.85 -1.65
N VAL A 158 4.44 6.36 -0.57
CA VAL A 158 5.05 5.04 -0.49
C VAL A 158 4.31 4.18 0.55
N VAL A 159 3.73 3.06 0.13
CA VAL A 159 3.21 2.01 1.01
C VAL A 159 4.33 0.98 1.20
N GLY A 160 5.02 1.04 2.34
CA GLY A 160 6.17 0.20 2.66
C GLY A 160 5.81 -0.90 3.65
N VAL A 161 5.22 -1.99 3.16
CA VAL A 161 4.74 -3.09 3.99
C VAL A 161 5.26 -4.47 3.56
N PRO A 162 6.54 -4.62 3.17
CA PRO A 162 7.06 -5.94 2.86
C PRO A 162 7.02 -6.84 4.10
N VAL A 163 6.73 -8.13 3.88
CA VAL A 163 6.79 -9.16 4.92
C VAL A 163 8.11 -9.91 4.82
N GLY A 164 8.71 -10.28 5.95
CA GLY A 164 9.88 -11.15 5.92
C GLY A 164 10.84 -10.97 7.09
N PHE A 165 12.04 -11.57 6.94
CA PHE A 165 13.03 -11.69 8.01
C PHE A 165 14.39 -11.06 7.68
N VAL A 166 14.74 -10.95 6.40
CA VAL A 166 16.05 -10.44 5.95
C VAL A 166 15.88 -9.03 5.39
N ASN A 167 16.55 -8.06 5.98
CA ASN A 167 16.55 -6.64 5.60
C ASN A 167 15.15 -5.96 5.57
N VAL A 168 14.10 -6.60 6.09
CA VAL A 168 12.74 -6.08 6.04
C VAL A 168 12.56 -4.91 7.00
N VAL A 169 13.03 -5.06 8.23
CA VAL A 169 12.94 -4.03 9.26
C VAL A 169 13.79 -2.83 8.87
N GLU A 170 15.02 -3.09 8.47
CA GLU A 170 16.00 -2.09 8.05
C GLU A 170 15.46 -1.24 6.89
N ALA A 171 14.94 -1.87 5.84
CA ALA A 171 14.40 -1.18 4.68
C ALA A 171 13.19 -0.28 5.03
N LYS A 172 12.35 -0.70 5.98
CA LYS A 172 11.23 0.09 6.47
C LYS A 172 11.68 1.29 7.30
N GLU A 173 12.63 1.10 8.21
CA GLU A 173 13.18 2.19 9.02
C GLU A 173 13.95 3.19 8.14
N GLU A 174 14.66 2.73 7.12
CA GLU A 174 15.29 3.61 6.12
C GLU A 174 14.26 4.46 5.36
N LEU A 175 13.11 3.88 4.99
CA LEU A 175 12.04 4.65 4.37
C LEU A 175 11.47 5.70 5.34
N LEU A 176 11.24 5.32 6.60
CA LEU A 176 10.69 6.21 7.63
C LEU A 176 11.63 7.37 7.99
N ALA A 177 12.92 7.23 7.75
CA ALA A 177 13.91 8.29 7.97
C ALA A 177 13.88 9.40 6.89
N ARG A 178 13.11 9.22 5.81
CA ARG A 178 13.05 10.17 4.68
C ARG A 178 11.83 11.09 4.77
N CYS A 179 11.97 12.29 4.21
CA CYS A 179 10.87 13.24 4.05
C CYS A 179 9.97 12.87 2.87
N VAL A 180 9.24 11.74 2.97
CA VAL A 180 8.29 11.28 1.96
C VAL A 180 6.99 10.85 2.65
N PRO A 181 5.81 11.15 2.07
CA PRO A 181 4.57 10.58 2.56
C PRO A 181 4.63 9.05 2.48
N ALA A 182 4.53 8.37 3.63
CA ALA A 182 4.62 6.93 3.68
C ALA A 182 3.63 6.30 4.67
N ILE A 183 3.14 5.10 4.32
CA ILE A 183 2.37 4.21 5.19
C ILE A 183 3.20 2.94 5.36
N VAL A 184 3.68 2.69 6.56
CA VAL A 184 4.63 1.60 6.85
C VAL A 184 4.11 0.71 7.97
N ALA A 185 4.11 -0.60 7.78
CA ALA A 185 3.91 -1.56 8.86
C ALA A 185 5.26 -1.87 9.51
N ARG A 186 5.56 -1.28 10.66
CA ARG A 186 6.82 -1.52 11.38
C ARG A 186 7.01 -2.99 11.74
N GLY A 187 8.26 -3.41 11.81
CA GLY A 187 8.63 -4.78 12.11
C GLY A 187 8.51 -5.72 10.91
N ARG A 188 8.31 -7.01 11.15
CA ARG A 188 8.40 -8.06 10.12
C ARG A 188 7.09 -8.36 9.39
N LYS A 189 5.94 -7.93 9.97
CA LYS A 189 4.61 -8.16 9.40
C LYS A 189 4.35 -7.26 8.19
N GLY A 190 3.50 -7.75 7.28
CA GLY A 190 3.15 -7.08 6.04
C GLY A 190 2.65 -8.08 5.00
N GLY A 191 2.90 -7.77 3.74
CA GLY A 191 2.57 -8.67 2.63
C GLY A 191 1.81 -7.98 1.51
N SER A 192 1.75 -8.63 0.35
CA SER A 192 1.03 -8.14 -0.83
C SER A 192 -0.45 -7.89 -0.55
N THR A 193 -1.07 -8.70 0.30
CA THR A 193 -2.47 -8.52 0.72
C THR A 193 -2.65 -7.28 1.58
N VAL A 194 -1.68 -6.98 2.47
CA VAL A 194 -1.66 -5.76 3.29
C VAL A 194 -1.49 -4.52 2.40
N ALA A 195 -0.57 -4.57 1.44
CA ALA A 195 -0.39 -3.48 0.47
C ALA A 195 -1.67 -3.20 -0.32
N ALA A 196 -2.32 -4.24 -0.83
CA ALA A 196 -3.60 -4.12 -1.54
C ALA A 196 -4.73 -3.61 -0.63
N ALA A 197 -4.78 -4.05 0.64
CA ALA A 197 -5.77 -3.60 1.62
C ALA A 197 -5.63 -2.09 1.90
N ILE A 198 -4.41 -1.59 2.09
CA ILE A 198 -4.13 -0.16 2.27
C ILE A 198 -4.59 0.63 1.04
N MET A 199 -4.22 0.19 -0.16
CA MET A 199 -4.65 0.86 -1.40
C MET A 199 -6.17 0.87 -1.56
N ASN A 200 -6.85 -0.25 -1.27
CA ASN A 200 -8.30 -0.33 -1.34
C ASN A 200 -8.98 0.57 -0.30
N ALA A 201 -8.44 0.66 0.91
CA ALA A 201 -8.95 1.57 1.93
C ALA A 201 -8.91 3.04 1.47
N LEU A 202 -7.79 3.46 0.85
CA LEU A 202 -7.64 4.81 0.30
C LEU A 202 -8.59 5.05 -0.89
N LEU A 203 -8.68 4.11 -1.82
CA LEU A 203 -9.60 4.18 -2.97
C LEU A 203 -11.07 4.27 -2.52
N TYR A 204 -11.48 3.48 -1.54
CA TYR A 204 -12.87 3.42 -1.07
C TYR A 204 -13.29 4.68 -0.31
N GLN A 205 -12.39 5.40 0.33
CA GLN A 205 -12.70 6.70 0.92
C GLN A 205 -13.20 7.71 -0.12
N ILE A 206 -12.76 7.60 -1.38
CA ILE A 206 -13.19 8.48 -2.48
C ILE A 206 -14.37 7.87 -3.23
N THR A 207 -14.32 6.58 -3.53
CA THR A 207 -15.25 5.93 -4.46
C THR A 207 -16.52 5.39 -3.81
N ARG A 208 -16.53 5.23 -2.48
CA ARG A 208 -17.64 4.72 -1.66
C ARG A 208 -17.89 5.62 -0.45
N PRO A 209 -18.20 6.93 -0.63
CA PRO A 209 -18.47 7.82 0.49
C PRO A 209 -19.69 7.28 1.28
N GLY A 210 -19.51 7.06 2.60
CA GLY A 210 -20.54 6.45 3.46
C GLY A 210 -20.50 4.92 3.59
N GLY A 211 -19.52 4.26 2.97
CA GLY A 211 -19.24 2.84 3.23
C GLY A 211 -18.73 2.58 4.65
N PRO A 212 -18.58 1.31 5.07
CA PRO A 212 -18.08 0.96 6.41
C PRO A 212 -16.75 1.66 6.67
N LYS A 213 -16.71 2.42 7.76
CA LYS A 213 -15.51 3.14 8.24
C LYS A 213 -14.85 2.37 9.36
#